data_c9420ac3c8be0bf111ca335f7617cb5b
#
_entry.id   c9420ac3c8be0bf111ca335f7617cb5b
#
_cell.length_a   1.000
_cell.length_b   1.000
_cell.length_c   1.000
_cell.angle_alpha   90.00
_cell.angle_beta   90.00
_cell.angle_gamma   90.00
#
_symmetry.space_group_name_H-M   'P 1'
#
loop_
_entity.id
_entity.type
_entity.pdbx_description
1 polymer ?
#
loop_
_entity_poly.entity_id
_entity_poly.type
_entity_poly.pdbx_seq_one_letter_code
_entity_poly.pdbx_strand_id
1 'polypeptide(L)'
;EVAATANASAARANAVAIEAKARIKSADDRAQAAQTKVVEVEKDLATAQTTAKELSKTVESERQAKTIAQNASKQLRDEILKEVKDKPLLANEMAIRYDINHVKFNTQGKRTLSSPNYSTKTILIEAPTYDYDQKKTVPYVHAITHVDQTSLRIKDGALGWKETSGQLSKTNNKTHRLNHVRFLRSDPRIIIAPIGPPGSVPVKALGVEPFKLPDHKKNPRAAFKYPKAFLMKKDGQNFGEVVFQRDLKNPDYVKMDKSFIRSTFMGEFNPTRGDLVFSQTGELLGIMANSQYCHLIKSVDPVGAVVFGKNDYSKVAKTLRDMHKLVAAKPSELR
;
A
#
# COMPACT_ATOMS: atom_id res chain seq x y z
N GLU A 1 52.05 -52.74 77.92
CA GLU A 1 51.01 -52.66 76.86
C GLU A 1 50.12 -51.39 76.94
N VAL A 2 49.68 -51.02 78.17
CA VAL A 2 48.79 -49.84 78.34
C VAL A 2 49.44 -48.52 77.88
N ALA A 3 50.75 -48.32 78.10
CA ALA A 3 51.47 -47.09 77.67
C ALA A 3 51.59 -46.94 76.14
N ALA A 4 51.71 -48.08 75.44
CA ALA A 4 51.81 -48.05 73.93
C ALA A 4 50.45 -47.74 73.28
N THR A 5 49.36 -48.20 73.83
CA THR A 5 47.98 -47.88 73.38
C THR A 5 47.62 -46.41 73.66
N ALA A 6 48.05 -45.86 74.84
CA ALA A 6 47.81 -44.44 75.11
C ALA A 6 48.57 -43.51 74.18
N ASN A 7 49.84 -43.83 73.83
CA ASN A 7 50.63 -43.05 72.87
C ASN A 7 50.08 -43.13 71.44
N ALA A 8 49.53 -44.28 71.05
CA ALA A 8 48.92 -44.43 69.74
C ALA A 8 47.59 -43.65 69.63
N SER A 9 46.81 -43.61 70.75
CA SER A 9 45.59 -42.82 70.79
C SER A 9 45.85 -41.30 70.77
N ALA A 10 46.89 -40.84 71.48
CA ALA A 10 47.35 -39.45 71.48
C ALA A 10 47.85 -39.01 70.12
N ALA A 11 48.59 -39.86 69.39
CA ALA A 11 49.02 -39.58 68.05
C ALA A 11 47.86 -39.47 67.07
N ARG A 12 46.86 -40.33 67.17
CA ARG A 12 45.63 -40.26 66.37
C ARG A 12 44.83 -38.98 66.72
N ALA A 13 44.70 -38.61 67.95
CA ALA A 13 44.02 -37.37 68.35
C ALA A 13 44.71 -36.12 67.79
N ASN A 14 46.05 -36.08 67.83
CA ASN A 14 46.83 -35.02 67.27
C ASN A 14 46.69 -34.94 65.71
N ALA A 15 46.69 -36.07 65.01
CA ALA A 15 46.48 -36.09 63.56
C ALA A 15 45.10 -35.56 63.18
N VAL A 16 44.03 -35.95 63.88
CA VAL A 16 42.65 -35.42 63.70
C VAL A 16 42.59 -33.93 63.99
N ALA A 17 43.28 -33.47 65.08
CA ALA A 17 43.32 -32.05 65.42
C ALA A 17 44.02 -31.18 64.27
N ILE A 18 45.10 -31.71 63.73
CA ILE A 18 45.81 -31.06 62.64
C ILE A 18 44.91 -31.01 61.38
N GLU A 19 44.25 -32.10 61.01
CA GLU A 19 43.30 -32.16 59.92
C GLU A 19 42.10 -31.21 60.14
N ALA A 20 41.54 -31.17 61.33
CA ALA A 20 40.46 -30.25 61.68
C ALA A 20 40.91 -28.76 61.52
N LYS A 21 42.11 -28.42 61.98
CA LYS A 21 42.67 -27.07 61.79
C LYS A 21 42.88 -26.72 60.33
N ALA A 22 43.36 -27.66 59.50
CA ALA A 22 43.52 -27.44 58.06
C ALA A 22 42.18 -27.24 57.38
N ARG A 23 41.15 -27.99 57.76
CA ARG A 23 39.79 -27.82 57.26
C ARG A 23 39.17 -26.49 57.69
N ILE A 24 39.35 -26.05 58.89
CA ILE A 24 38.88 -24.73 59.38
C ILE A 24 39.55 -23.62 58.59
N LYS A 25 40.90 -23.67 58.40
CA LYS A 25 41.60 -22.69 57.62
C LYS A 25 41.10 -22.62 56.18
N SER A 26 40.91 -23.78 55.53
CA SER A 26 40.36 -23.84 54.18
C SER A 26 38.91 -23.29 54.10
N ALA A 27 38.11 -23.47 55.15
CA ALA A 27 36.76 -22.91 55.23
C ALA A 27 36.80 -21.38 55.38
N ASP A 28 37.71 -20.86 56.24
CA ASP A 28 37.90 -19.41 56.39
C ASP A 28 38.36 -18.73 55.10
N ASP A 29 39.36 -19.35 54.44
CA ASP A 29 39.83 -18.83 53.13
C ASP A 29 38.69 -18.77 52.07
N ARG A 30 37.86 -19.80 52.04
CA ARG A 30 36.66 -19.82 51.19
C ARG A 30 35.61 -18.78 51.57
N ALA A 31 35.42 -18.58 52.89
CA ALA A 31 34.48 -17.57 53.37
C ALA A 31 34.95 -16.15 53.03
N GLN A 32 36.26 -15.86 53.19
CA GLN A 32 36.82 -14.58 52.76
C GLN A 32 36.72 -14.36 51.25
N ALA A 33 37.03 -15.38 50.43
CA ALA A 33 36.89 -15.29 48.97
C ALA A 33 35.43 -15.07 48.55
N ALA A 34 34.48 -15.73 49.24
CA ALA A 34 33.04 -15.50 48.99
C ALA A 34 32.61 -14.08 49.38
N GLN A 35 33.11 -13.58 50.48
CA GLN A 35 32.77 -12.23 50.95
C GLN A 35 33.32 -11.15 50.01
N THR A 36 34.51 -11.32 49.48
CA THR A 36 35.10 -10.44 48.47
C THR A 36 34.25 -10.42 47.20
N LYS A 37 33.77 -11.59 46.74
CA LYS A 37 32.90 -11.69 45.57
C LYS A 37 31.54 -11.02 45.83
N VAL A 38 30.98 -11.14 47.03
CA VAL A 38 29.71 -10.46 47.36
C VAL A 38 29.86 -8.94 47.24
N VAL A 39 30.93 -8.36 47.78
CA VAL A 39 31.20 -6.92 47.71
C VAL A 39 31.39 -6.46 46.25
N GLU A 40 32.07 -7.26 45.41
CA GLU A 40 32.23 -6.97 43.99
C GLU A 40 30.88 -6.99 43.26
N VAL A 41 30.06 -8.02 43.47
CA VAL A 41 28.72 -8.12 42.88
C VAL A 41 27.79 -6.99 43.36
N GLU A 42 27.87 -6.60 44.61
CA GLU A 42 27.09 -5.46 45.14
C GLU A 42 27.49 -4.14 44.47
N LYS A 43 28.78 -3.94 44.20
CA LYS A 43 29.29 -2.76 43.45
C LYS A 43 28.81 -2.78 42.02
N ASP A 44 28.89 -3.93 41.34
CA ASP A 44 28.41 -4.07 39.96
C ASP A 44 26.89 -3.86 39.87
N LEU A 45 26.14 -4.36 40.84
CA LEU A 45 24.68 -4.15 40.91
C LEU A 45 24.34 -2.66 41.07
N ALA A 46 25.03 -1.95 41.94
CA ALA A 46 24.84 -0.52 42.16
C ALA A 46 25.17 0.28 40.88
N THR A 47 26.22 -0.11 40.14
CA THR A 47 26.58 0.50 38.88
C THR A 47 25.53 0.22 37.80
N ALA A 48 25.09 -1.02 37.68
CA ALA A 48 24.04 -1.40 36.74
C ALA A 48 22.69 -0.68 37.01
N GLN A 49 22.33 -0.50 38.29
CA GLN A 49 21.14 0.25 38.68
C GLN A 49 21.21 1.73 38.31
N THR A 50 22.37 2.36 38.48
CA THR A 50 22.59 3.76 38.06
C THR A 50 22.49 3.91 36.56
N THR A 51 23.16 3.04 35.79
CA THR A 51 23.11 3.03 34.34
C THR A 51 21.68 2.78 33.83
N ALA A 52 20.95 1.87 34.44
CA ALA A 52 19.54 1.61 34.09
C ALA A 52 18.64 2.84 34.31
N LYS A 53 18.85 3.59 35.38
CA LYS A 53 18.11 4.84 35.66
C LYS A 53 18.46 5.96 34.64
N GLU A 54 19.70 6.09 34.26
CA GLU A 54 20.12 7.07 33.26
C GLU A 54 19.57 6.71 31.87
N LEU A 55 19.63 5.43 31.50
CA LEU A 55 19.07 4.94 30.24
C LEU A 55 17.55 5.15 30.18
N SER A 56 16.85 4.89 31.29
CA SER A 56 15.41 5.14 31.40
C SER A 56 15.05 6.62 31.19
N LYS A 57 15.82 7.55 31.77
CA LYS A 57 15.64 8.98 31.56
C LYS A 57 15.91 9.39 30.10
N THR A 58 16.94 8.83 29.49
CA THR A 58 17.29 9.10 28.07
C THR A 58 16.17 8.60 27.15
N VAL A 59 15.68 7.39 27.35
CA VAL A 59 14.57 6.81 26.58
C VAL A 59 13.29 7.66 26.72
N GLU A 60 12.99 8.14 27.92
CA GLU A 60 11.81 8.99 28.12
C GLU A 60 11.97 10.36 27.42
N SER A 61 13.15 10.99 27.49
CA SER A 61 13.42 12.24 26.77
C SER A 61 13.36 12.07 25.26
N GLU A 62 13.88 10.97 24.72
CA GLU A 62 13.78 10.65 23.27
C GLU A 62 12.33 10.38 22.85
N ARG A 63 11.54 9.71 23.67
CA ARG A 63 10.11 9.53 23.41
C ARG A 63 9.35 10.85 23.36
N GLN A 64 9.62 11.75 24.31
CA GLN A 64 9.01 13.07 24.34
C GLN A 64 9.44 13.90 23.12
N ALA A 65 10.72 13.92 22.77
CA ALA A 65 11.25 14.60 21.59
C ALA A 65 10.61 14.06 20.29
N LYS A 66 10.48 12.73 20.17
CA LYS A 66 9.81 12.10 19.03
C LYS A 66 8.33 12.49 18.93
N THR A 67 7.63 12.53 20.07
CA THR A 67 6.21 12.94 20.10
C THR A 67 6.04 14.40 19.70
N ILE A 68 6.91 15.28 20.18
CA ILE A 68 6.91 16.72 19.82
C ILE A 68 7.20 16.87 18.33
N ALA A 69 8.21 16.17 17.79
CA ALA A 69 8.55 16.21 16.36
C ALA A 69 7.42 15.68 15.47
N GLN A 70 6.74 14.63 15.88
CA GLN A 70 5.57 14.08 15.17
C GLN A 70 4.39 15.05 15.19
N ASN A 71 4.11 15.70 16.31
CA ASN A 71 3.04 16.69 16.43
C ASN A 71 3.36 17.96 15.62
N ALA A 72 4.59 18.46 15.67
CA ALA A 72 5.03 19.59 14.85
C ALA A 72 4.95 19.28 13.34
N SER A 73 5.38 18.07 12.93
CA SER A 73 5.26 17.62 11.54
C SER A 73 3.79 17.50 11.10
N LYS A 74 2.92 17.05 11.98
CA LYS A 74 1.47 16.97 11.70
C LYS A 74 0.84 18.37 11.59
N GLN A 75 1.18 19.28 12.49
CA GLN A 75 0.70 20.66 12.45
C GLN A 75 1.18 21.38 11.18
N LEU A 76 2.47 21.26 10.84
CA LEU A 76 3.02 21.82 9.61
C LEU A 76 2.34 21.26 8.36
N ARG A 77 2.10 19.96 8.35
CA ARG A 77 1.34 19.30 7.28
C ARG A 77 -0.09 19.83 7.18
N ASP A 78 -0.77 20.02 8.29
CA ASP A 78 -2.15 20.52 8.33
C ASP A 78 -2.22 22.00 7.94
N GLU A 79 -1.23 22.81 8.30
CA GLU A 79 -1.08 24.21 7.85
C GLU A 79 -0.78 24.30 6.36
N ILE A 80 0.18 23.51 5.85
CA ILE A 80 0.46 23.40 4.41
C ILE A 80 -0.79 22.94 3.66
N LEU A 81 -1.52 21.95 4.19
CA LEU A 81 -2.76 21.49 3.59
C LEU A 81 -3.88 22.55 3.61
N LYS A 82 -3.91 23.43 4.59
CA LYS A 82 -4.85 24.58 4.62
C LYS A 82 -4.47 25.63 3.59
N GLU A 83 -3.20 26.00 3.49
CA GLU A 83 -2.73 26.98 2.50
C GLU A 83 -2.80 26.44 1.06
N VAL A 84 -2.53 25.14 0.86
CA VAL A 84 -2.54 24.48 -0.46
C VAL A 84 -3.96 24.12 -0.92
N LYS A 85 -4.95 24.09 -0.03
CA LYS A 85 -6.33 23.72 -0.38
C LYS A 85 -6.96 24.59 -1.48
N ASP A 86 -6.44 25.76 -1.72
CA ASP A 86 -6.97 26.70 -2.70
C ASP A 86 -6.03 26.99 -3.88
N LYS A 87 -4.85 26.39 -3.94
CA LYS A 87 -3.93 26.53 -5.09
C LYS A 87 -4.00 25.31 -5.98
N PRO A 88 -4.02 25.49 -7.31
CA PRO A 88 -3.89 24.37 -8.24
C PRO A 88 -2.49 23.75 -8.11
N LEU A 89 -2.42 22.42 -8.07
CA LEU A 89 -1.16 21.71 -8.15
C LEU A 89 -0.45 22.04 -9.47
N LEU A 90 0.86 22.05 -9.44
CA LEU A 90 1.69 22.09 -10.64
C LEU A 90 1.83 20.67 -11.25
N ALA A 91 2.10 20.61 -12.55
CA ALA A 91 2.27 19.34 -13.24
C ALA A 91 3.36 18.45 -12.62
N ASN A 92 4.49 19.05 -12.22
CA ASN A 92 5.59 18.34 -11.57
C ASN A 92 5.20 17.79 -10.18
N GLU A 93 4.41 18.52 -9.40
CA GLU A 93 3.92 18.07 -8.09
C GLU A 93 3.00 16.86 -8.25
N MET A 94 2.12 16.89 -9.27
CA MET A 94 1.26 15.77 -9.60
C MET A 94 2.07 14.55 -10.06
N ALA A 95 3.11 14.76 -10.86
CA ALA A 95 3.99 13.69 -11.33
C ALA A 95 4.74 13.03 -10.17
N ILE A 96 5.29 13.79 -9.26
CA ILE A 96 5.95 13.29 -8.04
C ILE A 96 4.95 12.50 -7.19
N ARG A 97 3.75 13.03 -6.96
CA ARG A 97 2.70 12.36 -6.21
C ARG A 97 2.29 11.03 -6.85
N TYR A 98 2.18 11.00 -8.18
CA TYR A 98 1.91 9.77 -8.91
C TYR A 98 3.05 8.77 -8.76
N ASP A 99 4.31 9.18 -8.92
CA ASP A 99 5.47 8.29 -8.87
C ASP A 99 5.62 7.64 -7.49
N ILE A 100 5.36 8.38 -6.43
CA ILE A 100 5.36 7.85 -5.06
C ILE A 100 4.20 6.85 -4.85
N ASN A 101 3.03 7.07 -5.43
CA ASN A 101 1.79 6.35 -5.08
C ASN A 101 1.29 5.38 -6.16
N HIS A 102 1.96 5.24 -7.31
CA HIS A 102 1.57 4.24 -8.29
C HIS A 102 1.91 2.81 -7.83
N VAL A 103 1.18 1.86 -8.33
CA VAL A 103 1.44 0.42 -8.20
C VAL A 103 1.46 -0.22 -9.59
N LYS A 104 2.16 -1.35 -9.74
CA LYS A 104 2.08 -2.18 -10.94
C LYS A 104 0.90 -3.14 -10.79
N PHE A 105 0.03 -3.14 -11.75
CA PHE A 105 -1.09 -4.08 -11.87
C PHE A 105 -0.70 -5.16 -12.86
N ASN A 106 -0.41 -6.35 -12.35
CA ASN A 106 0.01 -7.49 -13.14
C ASN A 106 -1.17 -8.45 -13.28
N THR A 107 -1.46 -8.87 -14.51
CA THR A 107 -2.48 -9.88 -14.79
C THR A 107 -1.95 -10.91 -15.76
N GLN A 108 -2.22 -12.15 -15.46
CA GLN A 108 -1.89 -13.27 -16.31
C GLN A 108 -3.15 -14.04 -16.66
N GLY A 109 -3.29 -14.38 -17.92
CA GLY A 109 -4.34 -15.24 -18.40
C GLY A 109 -3.73 -16.47 -19.04
N LYS A 110 -4.20 -17.65 -18.71
CA LYS A 110 -3.85 -18.89 -19.42
C LYS A 110 -5.02 -19.29 -20.30
N ARG A 111 -4.79 -19.39 -21.59
CA ARG A 111 -5.75 -19.85 -22.59
C ARG A 111 -5.24 -21.12 -23.24
N THR A 112 -6.07 -21.80 -24.01
CA THR A 112 -5.68 -23.02 -24.73
C THR A 112 -4.46 -22.82 -25.63
N LEU A 113 -4.40 -21.68 -26.35
CA LEU A 113 -3.36 -21.40 -27.35
C LEU A 113 -2.43 -20.24 -26.96
N SER A 114 -2.59 -19.63 -25.79
CA SER A 114 -1.77 -18.47 -25.38
C SER A 114 -1.79 -18.26 -23.87
N SER A 115 -0.75 -17.59 -23.37
CA SER A 115 -0.66 -17.21 -21.95
C SER A 115 -0.31 -15.72 -21.85
N PRO A 116 -1.27 -14.81 -22.16
CA PRO A 116 -1.03 -13.39 -22.13
C PRO A 116 -0.69 -12.93 -20.71
N ASN A 117 0.40 -12.19 -20.59
CA ASN A 117 0.84 -11.54 -19.37
C ASN A 117 0.93 -10.04 -19.61
N TYR A 118 0.31 -9.27 -18.73
CA TYR A 118 0.25 -7.82 -18.82
C TYR A 118 0.68 -7.19 -17.52
N SER A 119 1.45 -6.13 -17.63
CA SER A 119 1.85 -5.28 -16.52
C SER A 119 1.60 -3.82 -16.88
N THR A 120 0.88 -3.11 -16.05
CA THR A 120 0.64 -1.67 -16.24
C THR A 120 0.84 -0.93 -14.93
N LYS A 121 1.30 0.33 -15.00
CA LYS A 121 1.29 1.20 -13.84
C LYS A 121 -0.11 1.75 -13.63
N THR A 122 -0.57 1.75 -12.40
CA THR A 122 -1.87 2.30 -12.01
C THR A 122 -1.81 2.85 -10.59
N ILE A 123 -2.95 3.28 -10.09
CA ILE A 123 -3.09 3.87 -8.76
C ILE A 123 -4.13 3.12 -7.93
N LEU A 124 -4.06 3.33 -6.63
CA LEU A 124 -5.15 3.00 -5.72
C LEU A 124 -6.07 4.22 -5.58
N ILE A 125 -7.36 3.96 -5.53
CA ILE A 125 -8.39 4.96 -5.24
C ILE A 125 -9.15 4.60 -3.98
N GLU A 126 -9.51 5.59 -3.19
CA GLU A 126 -10.47 5.46 -2.11
C GLU A 126 -11.85 5.89 -2.58
N ALA A 127 -12.82 5.00 -2.51
CA ALA A 127 -14.19 5.26 -2.94
C ALA A 127 -15.21 4.65 -1.96
N PRO A 128 -16.35 5.30 -1.77
CA PRO A 128 -17.45 4.73 -1.01
C PRO A 128 -17.99 3.48 -1.73
N THR A 129 -18.06 2.37 -1.01
CA THR A 129 -18.53 1.08 -1.52
C THR A 129 -19.58 0.52 -0.57
N TYR A 130 -20.67 -0.01 -1.11
CA TYR A 130 -21.69 -0.64 -0.28
C TYR A 130 -21.19 -2.00 0.24
N ASP A 131 -21.14 -2.11 1.57
CA ASP A 131 -20.83 -3.34 2.29
C ASP A 131 -22.12 -4.08 2.56
N TYR A 132 -22.31 -5.23 1.92
CA TYR A 132 -23.55 -6.04 2.05
C TYR A 132 -23.64 -6.71 3.43
N ASP A 133 -22.54 -7.00 4.09
CA ASP A 133 -22.51 -7.63 5.41
C ASP A 133 -22.93 -6.63 6.49
N GLN A 134 -22.42 -5.40 6.41
CA GLN A 134 -22.73 -4.32 7.34
C GLN A 134 -23.95 -3.48 6.91
N LYS A 135 -24.52 -3.74 5.72
CA LYS A 135 -25.64 -3.00 5.12
C LYS A 135 -25.46 -1.47 5.11
N LYS A 136 -24.21 -1.03 4.95
CA LYS A 136 -23.84 0.39 4.92
C LYS A 136 -22.79 0.70 3.88
N THR A 137 -22.70 1.97 3.48
CA THR A 137 -21.62 2.44 2.62
C THR A 137 -20.40 2.77 3.47
N VAL A 138 -19.27 2.13 3.15
CA VAL A 138 -17.97 2.32 3.83
C VAL A 138 -16.91 2.76 2.82
N PRO A 139 -15.90 3.52 3.24
CA PRO A 139 -14.75 3.78 2.39
C PRO A 139 -13.99 2.48 2.12
N TYR A 140 -13.62 2.26 0.87
CA TYR A 140 -12.90 1.06 0.45
C TYR A 140 -11.84 1.43 -0.60
N VAL A 141 -10.70 0.75 -0.56
CA VAL A 141 -9.59 0.99 -1.47
C VAL A 141 -9.63 -0.02 -2.62
N HIS A 142 -9.52 0.51 -3.84
CA HIS A 142 -9.51 -0.26 -5.07
C HIS A 142 -8.30 0.11 -5.92
N ALA A 143 -7.69 -0.85 -6.58
CA ALA A 143 -6.86 -0.54 -7.75
C ALA A 143 -7.78 -0.35 -8.96
N ILE A 144 -7.45 0.58 -9.85
CA ILE A 144 -8.28 0.91 -11.02
C ILE A 144 -7.43 0.94 -12.29
N THR A 145 -7.91 0.33 -13.37
CA THR A 145 -7.23 0.38 -14.67
C THR A 145 -8.19 0.17 -15.84
N HIS A 146 -7.70 0.37 -17.07
CA HIS A 146 -8.45 0.03 -18.27
C HIS A 146 -8.24 -1.45 -18.63
N VAL A 147 -9.31 -2.15 -19.01
CA VAL A 147 -9.29 -3.59 -19.29
C VAL A 147 -8.31 -3.98 -20.40
N ASP A 148 -8.08 -3.12 -21.39
CA ASP A 148 -7.13 -3.38 -22.48
C ASP A 148 -5.66 -3.46 -22.01
N GLN A 149 -5.39 -3.04 -20.78
CA GLN A 149 -4.07 -3.13 -20.15
C GLN A 149 -3.91 -4.40 -19.30
N THR A 150 -4.86 -5.31 -19.43
CA THR A 150 -4.89 -6.57 -18.69
C THR A 150 -5.04 -7.76 -19.61
N SER A 151 -4.84 -8.95 -19.08
CA SER A 151 -5.10 -10.20 -19.81
C SER A 151 -6.59 -10.38 -20.12
N LEU A 152 -7.49 -9.61 -19.49
CA LEU A 152 -8.96 -9.71 -19.59
C LEU A 152 -9.55 -8.81 -20.69
N ARG A 153 -8.80 -8.47 -21.72
CA ARG A 153 -9.29 -7.62 -22.81
C ARG A 153 -10.67 -8.04 -23.27
N ILE A 154 -11.58 -7.06 -23.33
CA ILE A 154 -12.95 -7.27 -23.84
C ILE A 154 -12.87 -7.41 -25.35
N LYS A 155 -13.03 -8.64 -25.85
CA LYS A 155 -13.07 -8.94 -27.28
C LYS A 155 -14.22 -9.91 -27.53
N ASP A 156 -14.83 -9.78 -28.70
CA ASP A 156 -15.73 -10.80 -29.19
C ASP A 156 -14.94 -12.13 -29.38
N GLY A 157 -15.54 -13.26 -29.02
CA GLY A 157 -14.89 -14.56 -29.18
C GLY A 157 -13.80 -14.91 -28.15
N ALA A 158 -13.80 -14.33 -26.97
CA ALA A 158 -12.89 -14.67 -25.88
C ALA A 158 -13.10 -16.11 -25.37
N LEU A 159 -12.56 -17.09 -26.09
CA LEU A 159 -12.69 -18.52 -25.81
C LEU A 159 -11.39 -19.12 -25.22
N GLY A 160 -11.51 -20.29 -24.61
CA GLY A 160 -10.37 -21.12 -24.23
C GLY A 160 -9.61 -20.68 -22.98
N TRP A 161 -10.23 -19.93 -22.09
CA TRP A 161 -9.65 -19.60 -20.79
C TRP A 161 -9.41 -20.85 -19.93
N LYS A 162 -8.27 -20.98 -19.29
CA LYS A 162 -7.93 -22.05 -18.35
C LYS A 162 -7.64 -21.55 -16.95
N GLU A 163 -7.04 -20.40 -16.83
CA GLU A 163 -6.67 -19.80 -15.55
C GLU A 163 -6.50 -18.30 -15.71
N THR A 164 -6.80 -17.57 -14.66
CA THR A 164 -6.54 -16.14 -14.56
C THR A 164 -5.91 -15.82 -13.22
N SER A 165 -4.97 -14.89 -13.19
CA SER A 165 -4.39 -14.39 -11.95
C SER A 165 -4.18 -12.89 -12.02
N GLY A 166 -4.18 -12.26 -10.85
CA GLY A 166 -3.93 -10.84 -10.70
C GLY A 166 -3.12 -10.54 -9.46
N GLN A 167 -2.26 -9.55 -9.55
CA GLN A 167 -1.39 -9.15 -8.47
C GLN A 167 -1.07 -7.66 -8.59
N LEU A 168 -1.07 -6.98 -7.46
CA LEU A 168 -0.49 -5.65 -7.34
C LEU A 168 0.92 -5.77 -6.78
N SER A 169 1.81 -4.92 -7.25
CA SER A 169 3.17 -4.81 -6.72
C SER A 169 3.63 -3.36 -6.65
N LYS A 170 4.42 -3.05 -5.63
CA LYS A 170 5.20 -1.82 -5.52
C LYS A 170 6.68 -2.19 -5.54
N THR A 171 7.54 -1.23 -5.84
CA THR A 171 9.00 -1.37 -5.69
C THR A 171 9.33 -2.00 -4.33
N ASN A 172 10.37 -2.83 -4.23
CA ASN A 172 10.81 -3.54 -3.01
C ASN A 172 10.00 -4.82 -2.65
N ASN A 173 9.55 -5.58 -3.65
CA ASN A 173 8.88 -6.88 -3.46
C ASN A 173 7.59 -6.85 -2.63
N LYS A 174 7.03 -5.68 -2.35
CA LYS A 174 5.71 -5.58 -1.72
C LYS A 174 4.64 -5.96 -2.72
N THR A 175 3.98 -7.07 -2.49
CA THR A 175 2.99 -7.64 -3.40
C THR A 175 1.68 -7.95 -2.69
N HIS A 176 0.58 -7.82 -3.42
CA HIS A 176 -0.75 -8.21 -2.95
C HIS A 176 -1.46 -8.99 -4.05
N ARG A 177 -1.82 -10.25 -3.77
CA ARG A 177 -2.58 -11.10 -4.69
C ARG A 177 -4.03 -10.62 -4.72
N LEU A 178 -4.57 -10.50 -5.92
CA LEU A 178 -5.96 -10.14 -6.14
C LEU A 178 -6.82 -11.39 -6.23
N ASN A 179 -8.00 -11.35 -5.61
CA ASN A 179 -8.97 -12.44 -5.67
C ASN A 179 -9.89 -12.32 -6.88
N HIS A 180 -10.21 -11.09 -7.27
CA HIS A 180 -11.11 -10.81 -8.40
C HIS A 180 -10.95 -9.37 -8.89
N VAL A 181 -11.48 -9.11 -10.07
CA VAL A 181 -11.73 -7.77 -10.60
C VAL A 181 -13.20 -7.61 -10.95
N ARG A 182 -13.66 -6.36 -10.92
CA ARG A 182 -15.04 -6.00 -11.25
C ARG A 182 -15.03 -4.95 -12.36
N PHE A 183 -16.03 -5.00 -13.24
CA PHE A 183 -16.22 -4.04 -14.32
C PHE A 183 -17.18 -2.93 -13.88
N LEU A 184 -16.85 -1.67 -14.14
CA LEU A 184 -17.75 -0.56 -13.82
C LEU A 184 -18.96 -0.54 -14.74
N ARG A 185 -20.15 -0.32 -14.18
CA ARG A 185 -21.40 -0.23 -14.92
C ARG A 185 -21.40 0.97 -15.87
N SER A 186 -20.87 2.09 -15.44
CA SER A 186 -20.80 3.32 -16.23
C SER A 186 -19.92 3.16 -17.48
N ASP A 187 -18.82 2.40 -17.38
CA ASP A 187 -18.02 1.96 -18.52
C ASP A 187 -17.31 0.62 -18.23
N PRO A 188 -17.78 -0.49 -18.81
CA PRO A 188 -17.19 -1.82 -18.56
C PRO A 188 -15.74 -1.98 -19.04
N ARG A 189 -15.17 -1.02 -19.76
CA ARG A 189 -13.74 -1.00 -20.08
C ARG A 189 -12.88 -0.65 -18.88
N ILE A 190 -13.47 -0.03 -17.86
CA ILE A 190 -12.77 0.29 -16.62
C ILE A 190 -13.02 -0.83 -15.62
N ILE A 191 -11.93 -1.37 -15.10
CA ILE A 191 -11.97 -2.41 -14.07
C ILE A 191 -11.40 -1.91 -12.76
N ILE A 192 -11.95 -2.43 -11.70
CA ILE A 192 -11.49 -2.20 -10.33
C ILE A 192 -11.15 -3.53 -9.66
N ALA A 193 -10.10 -3.53 -8.87
CA ALA A 193 -9.73 -4.64 -8.00
C ALA A 193 -9.85 -4.19 -6.55
N PRO A 194 -10.83 -4.69 -5.78
CA PRO A 194 -10.96 -4.34 -4.38
C PRO A 194 -9.80 -4.91 -3.56
N ILE A 195 -9.26 -4.11 -2.64
CA ILE A 195 -8.10 -4.46 -1.81
C ILE A 195 -8.52 -4.58 -0.35
N GLY A 196 -9.21 -3.58 0.18
CA GLY A 196 -9.66 -3.55 1.57
C GLY A 196 -10.05 -2.16 2.05
N PRO A 197 -10.55 -2.04 3.28
CA PRO A 197 -10.77 -0.74 3.89
C PRO A 197 -9.48 0.09 3.98
N PRO A 198 -9.56 1.43 4.03
CA PRO A 198 -8.41 2.28 4.29
C PRO A 198 -7.69 1.86 5.57
N GLY A 199 -6.35 1.81 5.52
CA GLY A 199 -5.55 1.40 6.66
C GLY A 199 -5.51 -0.11 6.97
N SER A 200 -6.19 -0.95 6.16
CA SER A 200 -6.10 -2.41 6.27
C SER A 200 -4.68 -2.94 5.98
N VAL A 201 -4.39 -4.14 6.43
CA VAL A 201 -3.08 -4.79 6.23
C VAL A 201 -2.66 -4.83 4.75
N PRO A 202 -3.52 -5.22 3.78
CA PRO A 202 -3.17 -5.23 2.38
C PRO A 202 -2.81 -3.85 1.82
N VAL A 203 -3.55 -2.80 2.21
CA VAL A 203 -3.29 -1.42 1.77
C VAL A 203 -1.98 -0.91 2.35
N LYS A 204 -1.75 -1.11 3.66
CA LYS A 204 -0.49 -0.73 4.34
C LYS A 204 0.72 -1.48 3.77
N ALA A 205 0.56 -2.75 3.43
CA ALA A 205 1.63 -3.57 2.88
C ALA A 205 2.16 -3.03 1.54
N LEU A 206 1.31 -2.43 0.70
CA LEU A 206 1.73 -1.80 -0.54
C LEU A 206 2.52 -0.49 -0.30
N GLY A 207 2.30 0.18 0.83
CA GLY A 207 3.05 1.38 1.22
C GLY A 207 2.79 2.58 0.32
N VAL A 208 1.59 2.69 -0.26
CA VAL A 208 1.15 3.79 -1.11
C VAL A 208 -0.11 4.44 -0.55
N GLU A 209 -0.28 5.73 -0.80
CA GLU A 209 -1.46 6.49 -0.40
C GLU A 209 -2.49 6.44 -1.54
N PRO A 210 -3.75 6.01 -1.26
CA PRO A 210 -4.81 6.02 -2.26
C PRO A 210 -5.18 7.44 -2.70
N PHE A 211 -5.47 7.62 -3.98
CA PHE A 211 -6.03 8.86 -4.51
C PHE A 211 -7.52 8.95 -4.18
N LYS A 212 -8.00 10.15 -3.94
CA LYS A 212 -9.43 10.40 -3.74
C LYS A 212 -10.14 10.60 -5.08
N LEU A 213 -11.42 10.31 -5.08
CA LEU A 213 -12.33 10.72 -6.15
C LEU A 213 -12.96 12.07 -5.78
N PRO A 214 -13.25 12.94 -6.77
CA PRO A 214 -14.02 14.16 -6.53
C PRO A 214 -15.40 13.84 -5.95
N ASP A 215 -15.82 14.57 -4.91
CA ASP A 215 -17.15 14.41 -4.34
C ASP A 215 -18.22 15.09 -5.21
N HIS A 216 -18.62 14.41 -6.26
CA HIS A 216 -19.62 14.89 -7.21
C HIS A 216 -21.01 15.08 -6.59
N LYS A 217 -21.31 14.45 -5.44
CA LYS A 217 -22.61 14.61 -4.75
C LYS A 217 -22.67 15.94 -4.01
N LYS A 218 -21.59 16.31 -3.31
CA LYS A 218 -21.53 17.59 -2.58
C LYS A 218 -21.25 18.76 -3.52
N ASN A 219 -20.38 18.59 -4.48
CA ASN A 219 -20.01 19.62 -5.42
C ASN A 219 -19.82 19.03 -6.84
N PRO A 220 -20.83 19.04 -7.70
CA PRO A 220 -20.71 18.53 -9.07
C PRO A 220 -19.64 19.23 -9.91
N ARG A 221 -19.20 20.42 -9.49
CA ARG A 221 -18.15 21.19 -10.17
C ARG A 221 -16.76 21.05 -9.54
N ALA A 222 -16.62 20.35 -8.40
CA ALA A 222 -15.34 20.24 -7.68
C ALA A 222 -14.21 19.72 -8.59
N ALA A 223 -14.49 18.69 -9.39
CA ALA A 223 -13.54 18.11 -10.34
C ALA A 223 -13.06 19.10 -11.42
N PHE A 224 -13.84 20.17 -11.65
CA PHE A 224 -13.62 21.20 -12.68
C PHE A 224 -13.44 22.58 -12.07
N LYS A 225 -12.97 22.65 -10.81
CA LYS A 225 -12.67 23.93 -10.14
C LYS A 225 -11.66 24.74 -10.96
N TYR A 226 -10.71 24.06 -11.59
CA TYR A 226 -9.71 24.63 -12.47
C TYR A 226 -9.92 24.18 -13.93
N PRO A 227 -9.50 25.00 -14.91
CA PRO A 227 -9.76 24.72 -16.33
C PRO A 227 -8.91 23.60 -16.91
N LYS A 228 -7.81 23.23 -16.23
CA LYS A 228 -6.87 22.24 -16.71
C LYS A 228 -6.94 20.97 -15.87
N ALA A 229 -6.47 19.88 -16.43
CA ALA A 229 -6.26 18.59 -15.78
C ALA A 229 -4.86 18.07 -16.12
N PHE A 230 -4.41 17.04 -15.43
CA PHE A 230 -3.15 16.35 -15.72
C PHE A 230 -3.43 15.00 -16.34
N LEU A 231 -2.85 14.73 -17.48
CA LEU A 231 -2.86 13.43 -18.11
C LEU A 231 -1.55 12.71 -17.77
N MET A 232 -1.67 11.53 -17.17
CA MET A 232 -0.56 10.65 -16.88
C MET A 232 -0.65 9.43 -17.78
N LYS A 233 0.40 9.18 -18.57
CA LYS A 233 0.47 8.00 -19.43
C LYS A 233 0.50 6.72 -18.60
N LYS A 234 -0.11 5.67 -19.14
CA LYS A 234 -0.15 4.32 -18.53
C LYS A 234 1.22 3.71 -18.24
N ASP A 235 2.29 4.17 -18.93
CA ASP A 235 3.66 3.78 -18.63
C ASP A 235 4.25 4.52 -17.43
N GLY A 236 3.58 5.62 -17.00
CA GLY A 236 4.01 6.46 -15.90
C GLY A 236 5.29 7.22 -16.16
N GLN A 237 5.71 7.37 -17.42
CA GLN A 237 6.94 8.10 -17.77
C GLN A 237 6.62 9.50 -18.33
N ASN A 238 5.51 9.64 -19.02
CA ASN A 238 5.10 10.88 -19.64
C ASN A 238 3.85 11.43 -18.98
N PHE A 239 3.83 12.72 -18.73
CA PHE A 239 2.68 13.44 -18.17
C PHE A 239 2.61 14.86 -18.74
N GLY A 240 1.42 15.46 -18.66
CA GLY A 240 1.25 16.83 -19.14
C GLY A 240 -0.11 17.41 -18.76
N GLU A 241 -0.21 18.72 -18.88
CA GLU A 241 -1.47 19.43 -18.73
C GLU A 241 -2.35 19.23 -19.95
N VAL A 242 -3.64 19.09 -19.73
CA VAL A 242 -4.65 18.95 -20.77
C VAL A 242 -5.89 19.76 -20.43
N VAL A 243 -6.65 20.14 -21.44
CA VAL A 243 -7.95 20.79 -21.30
C VAL A 243 -9.03 19.83 -21.79
N PHE A 244 -10.09 19.68 -21.02
CA PHE A 244 -11.25 18.88 -21.37
C PHE A 244 -12.49 19.75 -21.51
N GLN A 245 -13.28 19.43 -22.52
CA GLN A 245 -14.61 19.99 -22.71
C GLN A 245 -15.64 18.98 -22.19
N ARG A 246 -16.64 19.48 -21.46
CA ARG A 246 -17.75 18.64 -21.01
C ARG A 246 -18.56 18.17 -22.21
N ASP A 247 -18.84 16.91 -22.27
CA ASP A 247 -19.80 16.38 -23.24
C ASP A 247 -21.22 16.46 -22.64
N LEU A 248 -22.03 17.37 -23.15
CA LEU A 248 -23.41 17.54 -22.67
C LEU A 248 -24.31 16.38 -23.04
N LYS A 249 -23.99 15.66 -24.13
CA LYS A 249 -24.73 14.46 -24.56
C LYS A 249 -24.39 13.24 -23.73
N ASN A 250 -23.13 13.16 -23.26
CA ASN A 250 -22.61 12.03 -22.52
C ASN A 250 -21.98 12.55 -21.21
N PRO A 251 -22.77 12.83 -20.15
CA PRO A 251 -22.30 13.52 -18.94
C PRO A 251 -21.29 12.70 -18.10
N ASP A 252 -21.12 11.43 -18.43
CA ASP A 252 -20.09 10.58 -17.81
C ASP A 252 -18.74 10.65 -18.53
N TYR A 253 -18.63 11.49 -19.57
CA TYR A 253 -17.43 11.67 -20.35
C TYR A 253 -17.05 13.14 -20.49
N VAL A 254 -15.76 13.38 -20.61
CA VAL A 254 -15.20 14.65 -21.07
C VAL A 254 -14.40 14.42 -22.33
N LYS A 255 -14.53 15.32 -23.29
CA LYS A 255 -13.81 15.26 -24.54
C LYS A 255 -12.52 16.05 -24.42
N MET A 256 -11.42 15.48 -24.88
CA MET A 256 -10.13 16.13 -24.88
C MET A 256 -10.07 17.23 -25.93
N ASP A 257 -9.56 18.39 -25.54
CA ASP A 257 -9.29 19.48 -26.47
C ASP A 257 -7.95 19.23 -27.19
N LYS A 258 -8.06 18.79 -28.45
CA LYS A 258 -6.91 18.49 -29.30
C LYS A 258 -6.09 19.73 -29.69
N SER A 259 -6.69 20.92 -29.67
CA SER A 259 -6.00 22.15 -30.06
C SER A 259 -4.97 22.54 -29.00
N PHE A 260 -5.31 22.37 -27.73
CA PHE A 260 -4.41 22.61 -26.60
C PHE A 260 -3.19 21.67 -26.63
N ILE A 261 -3.39 20.40 -26.93
CA ILE A 261 -2.30 19.40 -27.00
C ILE A 261 -1.29 19.78 -28.09
N ARG A 262 -1.76 20.22 -29.26
CA ARG A 262 -0.88 20.64 -30.35
C ARG A 262 -0.02 21.86 -30.03
N SER A 263 -0.53 22.77 -29.17
CA SER A 263 0.18 24.00 -28.82
C SER A 263 1.19 23.80 -27.67
N THR A 264 0.92 22.87 -26.75
CA THR A 264 1.70 22.72 -25.52
C THR A 264 2.78 21.64 -25.61
N PHE A 265 2.56 20.63 -26.44
CA PHE A 265 3.47 19.49 -26.57
C PHE A 265 3.94 19.36 -28.02
N MET A 266 5.11 19.93 -28.31
CA MET A 266 5.82 19.71 -29.59
C MET A 266 6.41 18.30 -29.65
N GLY A 267 5.58 17.26 -29.54
CA GLY A 267 5.99 15.87 -29.54
C GLY A 267 4.82 14.91 -29.49
N GLU A 268 5.12 13.62 -29.47
CA GLU A 268 4.17 12.51 -29.56
C GLU A 268 3.27 12.29 -28.32
N PHE A 269 2.92 13.34 -27.57
CA PHE A 269 2.06 13.22 -26.39
C PHE A 269 0.60 13.07 -26.82
N ASN A 270 0.26 11.92 -27.38
CA ASN A 270 -1.11 11.58 -27.74
C ASN A 270 -1.77 10.78 -26.63
N PRO A 271 -2.95 11.20 -26.14
CA PRO A 271 -3.73 10.42 -25.19
C PRO A 271 -4.07 9.04 -25.73
N THR A 272 -3.98 8.03 -24.88
CA THR A 272 -4.29 6.66 -25.24
C THR A 272 -5.21 6.02 -24.21
N ARG A 273 -5.90 4.97 -24.61
CA ARG A 273 -6.73 4.17 -23.69
C ARG A 273 -5.94 3.80 -22.45
N GLY A 274 -6.56 4.09 -21.29
CA GLY A 274 -6.01 3.72 -20.00
C GLY A 274 -5.07 4.74 -19.38
N ASP A 275 -4.79 5.84 -20.06
CA ASP A 275 -4.10 6.96 -19.43
C ASP A 275 -4.98 7.54 -18.32
N LEU A 276 -4.36 7.92 -17.21
CA LEU A 276 -5.06 8.46 -16.03
C LEU A 276 -5.17 9.97 -16.13
N VAL A 277 -6.30 10.51 -15.72
CA VAL A 277 -6.55 11.94 -15.71
C VAL A 277 -6.83 12.41 -14.30
N PHE A 278 -6.06 13.39 -13.84
CA PHE A 278 -6.18 13.98 -12.50
C PHE A 278 -6.63 15.42 -12.59
N SER A 279 -7.44 15.84 -11.64
CA SER A 279 -7.77 17.26 -11.44
C SER A 279 -6.55 18.03 -10.93
N GLN A 280 -6.57 19.36 -11.08
CA GLN A 280 -5.56 20.23 -10.47
C GLN A 280 -5.67 20.29 -8.92
N THR A 281 -6.66 19.64 -8.32
CA THR A 281 -6.76 19.39 -6.88
C THR A 281 -6.10 18.07 -6.45
N GLY A 282 -5.56 17.29 -7.40
CA GLY A 282 -4.84 16.03 -7.15
C GLY A 282 -5.74 14.82 -6.96
N GLU A 283 -7.02 14.89 -7.33
CA GLU A 283 -7.97 13.79 -7.29
C GLU A 283 -7.98 13.07 -8.65
N LEU A 284 -8.31 11.76 -8.67
CA LEU A 284 -8.53 11.06 -9.92
C LEU A 284 -9.84 11.53 -10.55
N LEU A 285 -9.75 12.20 -11.69
CA LEU A 285 -10.90 12.61 -12.48
C LEU A 285 -11.49 11.44 -13.28
N GLY A 286 -10.63 10.70 -13.96
CA GLY A 286 -11.08 9.61 -14.81
C GLY A 286 -9.95 8.85 -15.50
N ILE A 287 -10.35 8.00 -16.44
CA ILE A 287 -9.47 7.18 -17.27
C ILE A 287 -9.85 7.40 -18.74
N MET A 288 -8.84 7.54 -19.61
CA MET A 288 -9.06 7.64 -21.05
C MET A 288 -9.70 6.35 -21.57
N ALA A 289 -10.94 6.49 -22.05
CA ALA A 289 -11.70 5.41 -22.68
C ALA A 289 -11.23 5.12 -24.11
N ASN A 290 -10.81 6.18 -24.81
CA ASN A 290 -10.17 6.14 -26.12
C ASN A 290 -9.23 7.34 -26.26
N SER A 291 -8.76 7.67 -27.47
CA SER A 291 -7.84 8.80 -27.69
C SER A 291 -8.48 10.19 -27.59
N GLN A 292 -9.80 10.29 -27.41
CA GLN A 292 -10.54 11.55 -27.39
C GLN A 292 -11.36 11.77 -26.13
N TYR A 293 -11.83 10.70 -25.50
CA TYR A 293 -12.76 10.76 -24.39
C TYR A 293 -12.17 10.14 -23.14
N CYS A 294 -12.27 10.88 -22.05
CA CYS A 294 -12.01 10.38 -20.70
C CYS A 294 -13.34 10.04 -20.02
N HIS A 295 -13.46 8.83 -19.52
CA HIS A 295 -14.56 8.43 -18.67
C HIS A 295 -14.34 8.93 -17.24
N LEU A 296 -15.30 9.71 -16.72
CA LEU A 296 -15.27 10.25 -15.36
C LEU A 296 -15.61 9.16 -14.33
N ILE A 297 -14.76 9.00 -13.34
CA ILE A 297 -15.02 8.06 -12.24
C ILE A 297 -15.78 8.77 -11.12
N LYS A 298 -17.11 8.70 -11.17
CA LYS A 298 -17.98 9.35 -10.17
C LYS A 298 -18.30 8.44 -8.98
N SER A 299 -18.31 7.13 -9.19
CA SER A 299 -18.60 6.13 -8.17
C SER A 299 -18.08 4.77 -8.58
N VAL A 300 -18.02 3.86 -7.62
CA VAL A 300 -17.67 2.46 -7.82
C VAL A 300 -18.95 1.64 -7.79
N ASP A 301 -19.57 1.43 -8.97
CA ASP A 301 -20.77 0.60 -9.17
C ASP A 301 -20.44 -0.53 -10.17
N PRO A 302 -20.22 -1.77 -9.70
CA PRO A 302 -19.83 -2.87 -10.56
C PRO A 302 -21.05 -3.50 -11.27
N VAL A 303 -20.84 -3.96 -12.51
CA VAL A 303 -21.84 -4.67 -13.33
C VAL A 303 -21.49 -6.14 -13.57
N GLY A 304 -20.26 -6.53 -13.37
CA GLY A 304 -19.78 -7.90 -13.55
C GLY A 304 -18.44 -8.11 -12.89
N ALA A 305 -18.03 -9.36 -12.73
CA ALA A 305 -16.77 -9.72 -12.08
C ALA A 305 -16.11 -10.92 -12.75
N VAL A 306 -14.77 -10.96 -12.69
CA VAL A 306 -13.95 -12.14 -12.98
C VAL A 306 -13.20 -12.49 -11.71
N VAL A 307 -13.46 -13.68 -11.18
CA VAL A 307 -12.72 -14.26 -10.05
C VAL A 307 -11.45 -14.90 -10.57
N PHE A 308 -10.30 -14.58 -9.95
CA PHE A 308 -9.02 -15.14 -10.31
C PHE A 308 -8.85 -16.57 -9.76
N GLY A 309 -8.11 -17.38 -10.48
CA GLY A 309 -7.83 -18.78 -10.13
C GLY A 309 -8.16 -19.75 -11.26
N LYS A 310 -8.25 -21.03 -10.91
CA LYS A 310 -8.72 -22.10 -11.79
C LYS A 310 -10.25 -22.05 -11.84
N ASN A 311 -10.79 -21.26 -12.75
CA ASN A 311 -12.22 -20.98 -12.83
C ASN A 311 -12.90 -21.84 -13.89
N ASP A 312 -14.21 -21.98 -13.74
CA ASP A 312 -15.09 -22.42 -14.81
C ASP A 312 -14.96 -21.44 -15.99
N TYR A 313 -14.35 -21.90 -17.06
CA TYR A 313 -13.97 -21.12 -18.24
C TYR A 313 -15.16 -20.47 -18.94
N SER A 314 -16.31 -21.10 -18.83
CA SER A 314 -17.56 -20.61 -19.40
C SER A 314 -17.96 -19.30 -18.76
N LYS A 315 -17.74 -19.14 -17.45
CA LYS A 315 -18.09 -17.92 -16.69
C LYS A 315 -17.25 -16.71 -17.10
N VAL A 316 -15.92 -16.88 -17.22
CA VAL A 316 -15.04 -15.78 -17.66
C VAL A 316 -15.41 -15.34 -19.06
N ALA A 317 -15.53 -16.30 -20.00
CA ALA A 317 -15.89 -16.02 -21.38
C ALA A 317 -17.28 -15.37 -21.49
N LYS A 318 -18.26 -15.83 -20.70
CA LYS A 318 -19.60 -15.23 -20.65
C LYS A 318 -19.52 -13.78 -20.14
N THR A 319 -18.85 -13.55 -19.01
CA THR A 319 -18.71 -12.20 -18.45
C THR A 319 -18.09 -11.26 -19.47
N LEU A 320 -16.98 -11.64 -20.13
CA LEU A 320 -16.33 -10.79 -21.12
C LEU A 320 -17.21 -10.50 -22.34
N ARG A 321 -18.00 -11.48 -22.83
CA ARG A 321 -18.98 -11.26 -23.89
C ARG A 321 -20.11 -10.32 -23.48
N ASP A 322 -20.61 -10.45 -22.26
CA ASP A 322 -21.64 -9.54 -21.74
C ASP A 322 -21.10 -8.11 -21.60
N MET A 323 -19.84 -7.95 -21.14
CA MET A 323 -19.18 -6.65 -21.10
C MET A 323 -18.97 -6.07 -22.52
N HIS A 324 -18.61 -6.92 -23.49
CA HIS A 324 -18.48 -6.52 -24.89
C HIS A 324 -19.78 -5.96 -25.45
N LYS A 325 -20.92 -6.62 -25.18
CA LYS A 325 -22.25 -6.14 -25.59
C LYS A 325 -22.56 -4.76 -25.01
N LEU A 326 -22.26 -4.53 -23.72
CA LEU A 326 -22.46 -3.22 -23.08
C LEU A 326 -21.58 -2.13 -23.70
N VAL A 327 -20.33 -2.46 -24.07
CA VAL A 327 -19.45 -1.50 -24.79
C VAL A 327 -19.95 -1.26 -26.19
N ALA A 328 -20.39 -2.30 -26.92
CA ALA A 328 -20.94 -2.19 -28.27
C ALA A 328 -22.25 -1.39 -28.35
N ALA A 329 -22.98 -1.31 -27.26
CA ALA A 329 -24.20 -0.49 -27.16
C ALA A 329 -23.91 1.00 -26.93
N LYS A 330 -22.67 1.41 -26.64
CA LYS A 330 -22.32 2.82 -26.49
C LYS A 330 -22.26 3.53 -27.86
N PRO A 331 -22.43 4.87 -27.89
CA PRO A 331 -22.20 5.68 -29.08
C PRO A 331 -20.84 5.38 -29.73
N SER A 332 -20.77 5.44 -31.04
CA SER A 332 -19.57 5.07 -31.81
C SER A 332 -18.34 5.89 -31.43
N GLU A 333 -18.53 7.17 -31.14
CA GLU A 333 -17.49 8.10 -30.73
C GLU A 333 -16.88 7.77 -29.36
N LEU A 334 -17.59 7.05 -28.51
CA LEU A 334 -17.15 6.66 -27.19
C LEU A 334 -16.49 5.27 -27.12
N ARG A 335 -16.55 4.49 -28.20
CA ARG A 335 -16.00 3.11 -28.25
C ARG A 335 -14.50 3.02 -28.33
#